data_392d2f0e1fbc09d11b3cd1cae7fce87d
#
_entry.id   392d2f0e1fbc09d11b3cd1cae7fce87d
#
_cell.length_a   1.000
_cell.length_b   1.000
_cell.length_c   1.000
_cell.angle_alpha   90.00
_cell.angle_beta   90.00
_cell.angle_gamma   90.00
#
_symmetry.space_group_name_H-M   'P 1'
#
loop_
_entity.id
_entity.type
_entity.pdbx_description
1 polymer ?
#
loop_
_entity_poly.entity_id
_entity_poly.type
_entity_poly.pdbx_seq_one_letter_code
_entity_poly.pdbx_strand_id
1 'polypeptide(L)'
;DATQSAYRALRNRALSFLAYQDSALLAQIQATSAQNMTDQLSAFATVIKHNPNGKQIRLFYDQWKHERLVVDKWFSTQVLTAHPNSLNKVVKNLTNHSDFNITTPNRVRSVLGAFSANTAGFHLETGENYKLFCDWILKVDPVNPQVGARMCSAFETWKRYDPKRQKLIKSQINRVLGAGSVSKDTTEMLTRLVN
;
A
#
# COMPACT_ATOMS: atom_id res chain seq x y z
N ASP A 1 16.92 -21.61 8.70
CA ASP A 1 18.27 -21.04 8.72
C ASP A 1 18.46 -20.05 7.55
N ALA A 2 19.63 -19.41 7.46
CA ALA A 2 19.94 -18.41 6.46
C ALA A 2 19.93 -19.00 5.01
N THR A 3 20.43 -20.21 4.86
CA THR A 3 20.48 -20.91 3.56
C THR A 3 19.07 -21.19 3.03
N GLN A 4 18.19 -21.72 3.84
CA GLN A 4 16.80 -21.95 3.46
C GLN A 4 16.07 -20.64 3.12
N SER A 5 16.36 -19.55 3.85
CA SER A 5 15.82 -18.23 3.54
C SER A 5 16.29 -17.73 2.18
N ALA A 6 17.58 -17.90 1.84
CA ALA A 6 18.15 -17.54 0.55
C ALA A 6 17.50 -18.32 -0.60
N TYR A 7 17.35 -19.64 -0.44
CA TYR A 7 16.67 -20.49 -1.45
C TYR A 7 15.21 -20.07 -1.67
N ARG A 8 14.45 -19.77 -0.60
CA ARG A 8 13.08 -19.25 -0.74
C ARG A 8 13.06 -17.91 -1.49
N ALA A 9 13.97 -16.99 -1.15
CA ALA A 9 14.04 -15.69 -1.81
C ALA A 9 14.33 -15.85 -3.32
N LEU A 10 15.31 -16.69 -3.70
CA LEU A 10 15.63 -16.95 -5.10
C LEU A 10 14.46 -17.62 -5.85
N ARG A 11 13.86 -18.66 -5.26
CA ARG A 11 12.70 -19.35 -5.84
C ARG A 11 11.54 -18.41 -6.07
N ASN A 12 11.18 -17.60 -5.08
CA ASN A 12 10.07 -16.66 -5.16
C ASN A 12 10.36 -15.55 -6.18
N ARG A 13 11.61 -15.14 -6.32
CA ARG A 13 12.01 -14.17 -7.34
C ARG A 13 11.90 -14.78 -8.74
N ALA A 14 12.41 -15.99 -8.96
CA ALA A 14 12.25 -16.72 -10.21
C ALA A 14 10.77 -16.90 -10.59
N LEU A 15 9.92 -17.28 -9.61
CA LEU A 15 8.48 -17.41 -9.81
C LEU A 15 7.85 -16.13 -10.34
N SER A 16 8.26 -14.98 -9.82
CA SER A 16 7.73 -13.69 -10.26
C SER A 16 8.08 -13.31 -11.70
N PHE A 17 9.19 -13.83 -12.23
CA PHE A 17 9.56 -13.67 -13.65
C PHE A 17 8.85 -14.68 -14.55
N LEU A 18 8.79 -15.94 -14.14
CA LEU A 18 8.13 -17.00 -14.90
C LEU A 18 6.64 -16.72 -15.11
N ALA A 19 6.01 -16.04 -14.16
CA ALA A 19 4.59 -15.68 -14.24
C ALA A 19 4.23 -14.83 -15.48
N TYR A 20 5.17 -14.15 -16.08
CA TYR A 20 4.95 -13.42 -17.35
C TYR A 20 4.85 -14.36 -18.57
N GLN A 21 5.36 -15.59 -18.48
CA GLN A 21 5.33 -16.56 -19.57
C GLN A 21 4.12 -17.50 -19.45
N ASP A 22 3.74 -17.89 -18.24
CA ASP A 22 2.73 -18.91 -17.95
C ASP A 22 1.42 -18.36 -17.37
N SER A 23 1.18 -17.05 -17.49
CA SER A 23 0.00 -16.40 -16.93
C SER A 23 -0.18 -16.66 -15.42
N ALA A 24 0.94 -16.77 -14.71
CA ALA A 24 1.03 -17.04 -13.27
C ALA A 24 0.53 -18.45 -12.84
N LEU A 25 0.53 -19.43 -13.73
CA LEU A 25 0.09 -20.80 -13.43
C LEU A 25 0.93 -21.42 -12.29
N LEU A 26 2.26 -21.36 -12.38
CA LEU A 26 3.14 -21.87 -11.32
C LEU A 26 2.92 -21.16 -9.99
N ALA A 27 2.63 -19.84 -10.02
CA ALA A 27 2.30 -19.09 -8.82
C ALA A 27 0.96 -19.53 -8.21
N GLN A 28 -0.04 -19.86 -9.04
CA GLN A 28 -1.32 -20.40 -8.55
C GLN A 28 -1.12 -21.75 -7.86
N ILE A 29 -0.30 -22.63 -8.42
CA ILE A 29 0.06 -23.91 -7.82
C ILE A 29 0.75 -23.67 -6.47
N GLN A 30 1.77 -22.81 -6.43
CA GLN A 30 2.49 -22.52 -5.18
C GLN A 30 1.58 -21.87 -4.12
N ALA A 31 0.65 -21.01 -4.51
CA ALA A 31 -0.28 -20.36 -3.56
C ALA A 31 -1.13 -21.37 -2.77
N THR A 32 -1.42 -22.54 -3.36
CA THR A 32 -2.22 -23.60 -2.73
C THR A 32 -1.38 -24.70 -2.06
N SER A 33 -0.14 -24.93 -2.52
CA SER A 33 0.73 -26.02 -2.05
C SER A 33 1.82 -25.58 -1.08
N ALA A 34 2.01 -24.26 -0.88
CA ALA A 34 3.08 -23.75 -0.04
C ALA A 34 2.92 -24.17 1.44
N GLN A 35 4.03 -24.64 2.04
CA GLN A 35 4.09 -25.11 3.42
C GLN A 35 4.52 -24.01 4.40
N ASN A 36 4.69 -22.77 3.93
CA ASN A 36 5.07 -21.63 4.77
C ASN A 36 4.50 -20.32 4.20
N MET A 37 4.32 -19.34 5.08
CA MET A 37 3.74 -18.05 4.73
C MET A 37 4.59 -17.25 3.73
N THR A 38 5.92 -17.36 3.77
CA THR A 38 6.81 -16.62 2.85
C THR A 38 6.52 -17.00 1.40
N ASP A 39 6.44 -18.29 1.12
CA ASP A 39 6.18 -18.80 -0.22
C ASP A 39 4.72 -18.54 -0.63
N GLN A 40 3.77 -18.74 0.27
CA GLN A 40 2.35 -18.52 -0.01
C GLN A 40 2.06 -17.05 -0.31
N LEU A 41 2.61 -16.13 0.49
CA LEU A 41 2.43 -14.69 0.29
C LEU A 41 3.08 -14.20 -1.01
N SER A 42 4.27 -14.72 -1.34
CA SER A 42 4.94 -14.40 -2.61
C SER A 42 4.14 -14.90 -3.81
N ALA A 43 3.62 -16.10 -3.74
CA ALA A 43 2.76 -16.64 -4.77
C ALA A 43 1.45 -15.86 -4.90
N PHE A 44 0.80 -15.51 -3.78
CA PHE A 44 -0.37 -14.65 -3.74
C PHE A 44 -0.10 -13.31 -4.44
N ALA A 45 0.99 -12.62 -4.07
CA ALA A 45 1.38 -11.35 -4.68
C ALA A 45 1.58 -11.48 -6.20
N THR A 46 2.23 -12.56 -6.64
CA THR A 46 2.46 -12.83 -8.06
C THR A 46 1.15 -13.06 -8.81
N VAL A 47 0.26 -13.89 -8.28
CA VAL A 47 -1.05 -14.18 -8.91
C VAL A 47 -1.89 -12.93 -9.05
N ILE A 48 -2.05 -12.13 -7.97
CA ILE A 48 -2.93 -10.95 -8.02
C ILE A 48 -2.37 -9.81 -8.86
N LYS A 49 -1.05 -9.75 -9.04
CA LYS A 49 -0.41 -8.81 -9.97
C LYS A 49 -0.82 -9.08 -11.42
N HIS A 50 -0.95 -10.35 -11.80
CA HIS A 50 -1.35 -10.77 -13.16
C HIS A 50 -2.88 -10.88 -13.31
N ASN A 51 -3.59 -11.20 -12.22
CA ASN A 51 -5.04 -11.29 -12.19
C ASN A 51 -5.63 -10.58 -10.96
N PRO A 52 -5.74 -9.25 -11.00
CA PRO A 52 -6.14 -8.44 -9.84
C PRO A 52 -7.61 -8.60 -9.42
N ASN A 53 -8.44 -9.26 -10.23
CA ASN A 53 -9.84 -9.55 -9.92
C ASN A 53 -10.07 -11.06 -9.73
N GLY A 54 -9.00 -11.83 -9.63
CA GLY A 54 -9.07 -13.29 -9.52
C GLY A 54 -9.58 -13.78 -8.16
N LYS A 55 -10.08 -15.02 -8.15
CA LYS A 55 -10.58 -15.69 -6.94
C LYS A 55 -9.54 -15.80 -5.81
N GLN A 56 -8.25 -15.64 -6.14
CA GLN A 56 -7.15 -15.81 -5.18
C GLN A 56 -7.20 -14.79 -4.03
N ILE A 57 -7.69 -13.56 -4.29
CA ILE A 57 -7.87 -12.53 -3.26
C ILE A 57 -8.82 -13.05 -2.16
N ARG A 58 -9.96 -13.59 -2.58
CA ARG A 58 -10.96 -14.14 -1.66
C ARG A 58 -10.46 -15.41 -0.96
N LEU A 59 -9.87 -16.35 -1.71
CA LEU A 59 -9.35 -17.60 -1.14
C LEU A 59 -8.30 -17.36 -0.06
N PHE A 60 -7.35 -16.45 -0.30
CA PHE A 60 -6.34 -16.09 0.70
C PHE A 60 -7.00 -15.44 1.94
N TYR A 61 -7.93 -14.50 1.74
CA TYR A 61 -8.65 -13.89 2.85
C TYR A 61 -9.44 -14.91 3.66
N ASP A 62 -10.24 -15.75 3.03
CA ASP A 62 -11.06 -16.76 3.72
C ASP A 62 -10.20 -17.75 4.55
N GLN A 63 -9.01 -18.08 4.05
CA GLN A 63 -8.05 -18.93 4.77
C GLN A 63 -7.47 -18.23 6.01
N TRP A 64 -7.20 -16.92 5.94
CA TRP A 64 -6.39 -16.21 6.94
C TRP A 64 -7.12 -15.11 7.71
N LYS A 65 -8.42 -14.93 7.50
CA LYS A 65 -9.19 -13.82 8.12
C LYS A 65 -9.16 -13.80 9.66
N HIS A 66 -8.84 -14.91 10.31
CA HIS A 66 -8.69 -15.00 11.76
C HIS A 66 -7.29 -14.56 12.26
N GLU A 67 -6.31 -14.41 11.35
CA GLU A 67 -4.94 -14.05 11.66
C GLU A 67 -4.67 -12.58 11.33
N ARG A 68 -4.82 -11.71 12.32
CA ARG A 68 -4.76 -10.25 12.14
C ARG A 68 -3.53 -9.76 11.37
N LEU A 69 -2.35 -10.30 11.65
CA LEU A 69 -1.10 -9.90 10.97
C LEU A 69 -1.05 -10.38 9.53
N VAL A 70 -1.70 -11.49 9.21
CA VAL A 70 -1.80 -11.99 7.83
C VAL A 70 -2.83 -11.19 7.04
N VAL A 71 -3.92 -10.76 7.68
CA VAL A 71 -4.89 -9.83 7.06
C VAL A 71 -4.22 -8.49 6.74
N ASP A 72 -3.34 -7.95 7.60
CA ASP A 72 -2.55 -6.76 7.29
C ASP A 72 -1.66 -6.97 6.04
N LYS A 73 -1.07 -8.16 5.85
CA LYS A 73 -0.34 -8.52 4.63
C LYS A 73 -1.25 -8.64 3.41
N TRP A 74 -2.44 -9.20 3.57
CA TRP A 74 -3.44 -9.29 2.51
C TRP A 74 -3.85 -7.90 2.00
N PHE A 75 -4.06 -6.92 2.89
CA PHE A 75 -4.30 -5.53 2.52
C PHE A 75 -3.11 -4.93 1.77
N SER A 76 -1.93 -4.96 2.37
CA SER A 76 -0.74 -4.30 1.81
C SER A 76 -0.31 -4.90 0.48
N THR A 77 -0.43 -6.20 0.31
CA THR A 77 -0.05 -6.88 -0.93
C THR A 77 -0.93 -6.42 -2.10
N GLN A 78 -2.23 -6.29 -1.91
CA GLN A 78 -3.13 -5.79 -2.97
C GLN A 78 -2.78 -4.36 -3.40
N VAL A 79 -2.46 -3.49 -2.44
CA VAL A 79 -2.08 -2.11 -2.74
C VAL A 79 -0.71 -2.04 -3.44
N LEU A 80 0.28 -2.80 -2.95
CA LEU A 80 1.64 -2.81 -3.51
C LEU A 80 1.70 -3.40 -4.93
N THR A 81 0.84 -4.37 -5.24
CA THR A 81 0.81 -5.02 -6.57
C THR A 81 -0.16 -4.36 -7.54
N ALA A 82 -0.97 -3.40 -7.09
CA ALA A 82 -1.93 -2.71 -7.93
C ALA A 82 -1.24 -2.00 -9.10
N HIS A 83 -1.84 -2.13 -10.28
CA HIS A 83 -1.41 -1.33 -11.44
C HIS A 83 -1.59 0.16 -11.15
N PRO A 84 -0.65 1.03 -11.56
CA PRO A 84 -0.69 2.46 -11.27
C PRO A 84 -2.06 3.11 -11.49
N ASN A 85 -2.69 2.87 -12.64
CA ASN A 85 -3.98 3.45 -13.01
C ASN A 85 -5.18 2.91 -12.20
N SER A 86 -5.04 1.78 -11.52
CA SER A 86 -6.09 1.19 -10.68
C SER A 86 -5.88 1.42 -9.18
N LEU A 87 -4.73 1.95 -8.78
CA LEU A 87 -4.33 2.10 -7.39
C LEU A 87 -5.37 2.87 -6.55
N ASN A 88 -5.87 3.98 -7.08
CA ASN A 88 -6.90 4.79 -6.41
C ASN A 88 -8.17 3.96 -6.09
N LYS A 89 -8.64 3.18 -7.07
CA LYS A 89 -9.81 2.31 -6.92
C LYS A 89 -9.55 1.21 -5.89
N VAL A 90 -8.36 0.58 -5.94
CA VAL A 90 -7.98 -0.48 -4.99
C VAL A 90 -7.98 0.05 -3.57
N VAL A 91 -7.35 1.20 -3.32
CA VAL A 91 -7.31 1.82 -1.98
C VAL A 91 -8.72 2.17 -1.49
N LYS A 92 -9.57 2.76 -2.33
CA LYS A 92 -10.96 3.07 -1.96
C LYS A 92 -11.75 1.81 -1.59
N ASN A 93 -11.60 0.74 -2.35
CA ASN A 93 -12.28 -0.53 -2.06
C ASN A 93 -11.79 -1.13 -0.72
N LEU A 94 -10.48 -1.13 -0.49
CA LEU A 94 -9.90 -1.70 0.72
C LEU A 94 -10.22 -0.88 1.97
N THR A 95 -10.30 0.44 1.85
CA THR A 95 -10.71 1.30 2.98
C THR A 95 -12.20 1.22 3.30
N ASN A 96 -13.02 0.64 2.42
CA ASN A 96 -14.42 0.31 2.67
C ASN A 96 -14.63 -1.14 3.13
N HIS A 97 -13.57 -1.95 3.22
CA HIS A 97 -13.67 -3.34 3.69
C HIS A 97 -13.99 -3.39 5.19
N SER A 98 -14.81 -4.35 5.62
CA SER A 98 -15.25 -4.51 7.01
C SER A 98 -14.10 -4.60 8.02
N ASP A 99 -12.97 -5.17 7.62
CA ASP A 99 -11.77 -5.29 8.45
C ASP A 99 -10.88 -4.04 8.45
N PHE A 100 -11.17 -3.04 7.61
CA PHE A 100 -10.44 -1.79 7.68
C PHE A 100 -10.91 -0.97 8.88
N ASN A 101 -9.97 -0.68 9.78
CA ASN A 101 -10.28 0.13 10.97
C ASN A 101 -9.22 1.23 11.14
N ILE A 102 -9.67 2.47 11.06
CA ILE A 102 -8.85 3.67 11.18
C ILE A 102 -8.19 3.83 12.56
N THR A 103 -8.79 3.23 13.62
CA THR A 103 -8.23 3.27 14.98
C THR A 103 -7.08 2.28 15.19
N THR A 104 -6.84 1.38 14.23
CA THR A 104 -5.78 0.37 14.32
C THR A 104 -4.56 0.79 13.49
N PRO A 105 -3.44 1.25 14.11
CA PRO A 105 -2.28 1.79 13.38
C PRO A 105 -1.69 0.84 12.33
N ASN A 106 -1.63 -0.46 12.63
CA ASN A 106 -1.12 -1.45 11.67
C ASN A 106 -2.03 -1.57 10.44
N ARG A 107 -3.36 -1.50 10.64
CA ARG A 107 -4.33 -1.55 9.55
C ARG A 107 -4.24 -0.31 8.67
N VAL A 108 -4.11 0.86 9.26
CA VAL A 108 -3.87 2.11 8.53
C VAL A 108 -2.59 2.01 7.71
N ARG A 109 -1.49 1.54 8.30
CA ARG A 109 -0.22 1.37 7.60
C ARG A 109 -0.28 0.32 6.49
N SER A 110 -1.01 -0.77 6.68
CA SER A 110 -1.13 -1.82 5.67
C SER A 110 -1.83 -1.35 4.38
N VAL A 111 -2.70 -0.35 4.47
CA VAL A 111 -3.36 0.23 3.29
C VAL A 111 -2.67 1.54 2.88
N LEU A 112 -2.64 2.53 3.76
CA LEU A 112 -2.19 3.88 3.40
C LEU A 112 -0.67 3.99 3.32
N GLY A 113 0.08 3.25 4.16
CA GLY A 113 1.54 3.12 4.01
C GLY A 113 1.92 2.40 2.71
N ALA A 114 1.20 1.32 2.37
CA ALA A 114 1.40 0.63 1.10
C ALA A 114 0.98 1.50 -0.11
N PHE A 115 -0.01 2.37 0.06
CA PHE A 115 -0.45 3.32 -0.97
C PHE A 115 0.70 4.26 -1.38
N SER A 116 1.35 4.91 -0.42
CA SER A 116 2.49 5.77 -0.71
C SER A 116 3.74 5.01 -1.18
N ALA A 117 3.88 3.75 -0.81
CA ALA A 117 4.98 2.88 -1.24
C ALA A 117 4.82 2.34 -2.68
N ASN A 118 3.61 2.33 -3.23
CA ASN A 118 3.38 2.03 -4.66
C ASN A 118 3.76 3.28 -5.48
N THR A 119 5.06 3.54 -5.62
CA THR A 119 5.61 4.79 -6.18
C THR A 119 5.05 5.13 -7.54
N ALA A 120 4.95 4.15 -8.45
CA ALA A 120 4.45 4.38 -9.81
C ALA A 120 3.00 4.87 -9.83
N GLY A 121 2.14 4.31 -8.99
CA GLY A 121 0.74 4.72 -8.89
C GLY A 121 0.56 5.97 -8.04
N PHE A 122 1.26 6.07 -6.90
CA PHE A 122 1.15 7.21 -6.00
C PHE A 122 1.50 8.54 -6.68
N HIS A 123 2.52 8.51 -7.54
CA HIS A 123 3.01 9.68 -8.25
C HIS A 123 2.48 9.81 -9.70
N LEU A 124 1.26 9.33 -9.98
CA LEU A 124 0.60 9.61 -11.26
C LEU A 124 0.45 11.11 -11.49
N GLU A 125 0.60 11.54 -12.75
CA GLU A 125 0.56 12.95 -13.16
C GLU A 125 -0.76 13.66 -12.90
N THR A 126 -1.85 12.93 -12.70
CA THR A 126 -3.16 13.47 -12.38
C THR A 126 -3.19 14.13 -11.00
N GLY A 127 -2.33 13.68 -10.07
CA GLY A 127 -2.30 14.15 -8.69
C GLY A 127 -3.50 13.72 -7.83
N GLU A 128 -4.43 12.92 -8.37
CA GLU A 128 -5.61 12.47 -7.63
C GLU A 128 -5.24 11.59 -6.42
N ASN A 129 -4.12 10.87 -6.50
CA ASN A 129 -3.62 10.04 -5.42
C ASN A 129 -3.02 10.87 -4.28
N TYR A 130 -2.42 12.02 -4.58
CA TYR A 130 -2.02 12.98 -3.54
C TYR A 130 -3.23 13.54 -2.80
N LYS A 131 -4.30 13.88 -3.55
CA LYS A 131 -5.55 14.35 -2.94
C LYS A 131 -6.15 13.29 -2.03
N LEU A 132 -6.32 12.06 -2.52
CA LEU A 132 -6.87 10.95 -1.73
C LEU A 132 -6.05 10.68 -0.47
N PHE A 133 -4.72 10.71 -0.58
CA PHE A 133 -3.83 10.47 0.56
C PHE A 133 -3.94 11.58 1.60
N CYS A 134 -4.00 12.85 1.18
CA CYS A 134 -4.21 13.99 2.07
C CYS A 134 -5.60 13.97 2.71
N ASP A 135 -6.65 13.52 2.00
CA ASP A 135 -7.98 13.30 2.60
C ASP A 135 -7.92 12.25 3.73
N TRP A 136 -7.05 11.24 3.59
CA TRP A 136 -6.81 10.26 4.65
C TRP A 136 -5.97 10.81 5.81
N ILE A 137 -5.00 11.68 5.56
CA ILE A 137 -4.28 12.38 6.65
C ILE A 137 -5.28 13.14 7.51
N LEU A 138 -6.18 13.92 6.89
CA LEU A 138 -7.21 14.68 7.60
C LEU A 138 -8.18 13.81 8.42
N LYS A 139 -8.42 12.56 8.00
CA LYS A 139 -9.26 11.60 8.73
C LYS A 139 -8.53 10.87 9.86
N VAL A 140 -7.26 10.52 9.62
CA VAL A 140 -6.44 9.74 10.56
C VAL A 140 -5.92 10.63 11.69
N ASP A 141 -5.49 11.83 11.39
CA ASP A 141 -4.84 12.73 12.34
C ASP A 141 -5.68 13.01 13.60
N PRO A 142 -6.99 13.33 13.54
CA PRO A 142 -7.82 13.49 14.73
C PRO A 142 -7.96 12.21 15.57
N VAL A 143 -7.83 11.04 14.96
CA VAL A 143 -7.93 9.74 15.65
C VAL A 143 -6.59 9.33 16.26
N ASN A 144 -5.50 9.57 15.54
CA ASN A 144 -4.14 9.24 15.97
C ASN A 144 -3.12 10.21 15.35
N PRO A 145 -2.79 11.32 16.06
CA PRO A 145 -1.86 12.33 15.59
C PRO A 145 -0.48 11.79 15.16
N GLN A 146 0.03 10.82 15.90
CA GLN A 146 1.35 10.23 15.57
C GLN A 146 1.32 9.47 14.24
N VAL A 147 0.24 8.76 13.95
CA VAL A 147 0.05 8.09 12.67
C VAL A 147 -0.17 9.11 11.56
N GLY A 148 -0.98 10.14 11.78
CA GLY A 148 -1.19 11.26 10.84
C GLY A 148 0.12 11.94 10.46
N ALA A 149 0.90 12.36 11.46
CA ALA A 149 2.22 12.97 11.24
C ALA A 149 3.17 12.03 10.49
N ARG A 150 3.21 10.74 10.84
CA ARG A 150 4.04 9.76 10.13
C ARG A 150 3.62 9.57 8.67
N MET A 151 2.35 9.67 8.35
CA MET A 151 1.89 9.61 6.96
C MET A 151 2.48 10.75 6.11
N CYS A 152 2.73 11.92 6.69
CA CYS A 152 3.30 13.07 5.98
C CYS A 152 4.68 12.78 5.39
N SER A 153 5.43 11.81 5.93
CA SER A 153 6.74 11.40 5.39
C SER A 153 6.67 10.87 3.95
N ALA A 154 5.49 10.46 3.48
CA ALA A 154 5.27 10.10 2.08
C ALA A 154 5.65 11.21 1.09
N PHE A 155 5.69 12.46 1.56
CA PHE A 155 6.06 13.61 0.75
C PHE A 155 7.50 14.09 0.95
N GLU A 156 8.35 13.44 1.73
CA GLU A 156 9.72 13.90 2.01
C GLU A 156 10.59 14.10 0.75
N THR A 157 10.34 13.32 -0.27
CA THR A 157 11.09 13.37 -1.53
C THR A 157 10.44 14.24 -2.61
N TRP A 158 9.40 14.99 -2.29
CA TRP A 158 8.59 15.71 -3.28
C TRP A 158 9.38 16.69 -4.17
N LYS A 159 10.43 17.29 -3.65
CA LYS A 159 11.31 18.21 -4.40
C LYS A 159 12.12 17.53 -5.51
N ARG A 160 12.15 16.18 -5.55
CA ARG A 160 12.84 15.38 -6.58
C ARG A 160 11.99 15.12 -7.82
N TYR A 161 10.70 15.43 -7.77
CA TYR A 161 9.80 15.23 -8.90
C TYR A 161 9.80 16.42 -9.85
N ASP A 162 9.17 16.28 -11.00
CA ASP A 162 9.00 17.35 -11.98
C ASP A 162 8.13 18.51 -11.44
N PRO A 163 8.22 19.70 -12.04
CA PRO A 163 7.50 20.87 -11.54
C PRO A 163 5.98 20.71 -11.45
N LYS A 164 5.38 19.91 -12.35
CA LYS A 164 3.93 19.64 -12.32
C LYS A 164 3.53 18.87 -11.07
N ARG A 165 4.25 17.78 -10.79
CA ARG A 165 4.02 16.98 -9.58
C ARG A 165 4.33 17.76 -8.31
N GLN A 166 5.43 18.53 -8.30
CA GLN A 166 5.77 19.40 -7.17
C GLN A 166 4.63 20.38 -6.84
N LYS A 167 4.07 21.05 -7.86
CA LYS A 167 2.94 21.97 -7.70
C LYS A 167 1.71 21.28 -7.11
N LEU A 168 1.37 20.08 -7.61
CA LEU A 168 0.24 19.28 -7.13
C LEU A 168 0.44 18.84 -5.68
N ILE A 169 1.62 18.34 -5.33
CA ILE A 169 1.96 17.91 -3.95
C ILE A 169 1.88 19.10 -3.01
N LYS A 170 2.57 20.22 -3.34
CA LYS A 170 2.58 21.44 -2.51
C LYS A 170 1.16 21.97 -2.30
N SER A 171 0.32 21.95 -3.33
CA SER A 171 -1.09 22.35 -3.20
C SER A 171 -1.85 21.49 -2.19
N GLN A 172 -1.65 20.15 -2.19
CA GLN A 172 -2.31 19.28 -1.25
C GLN A 172 -1.77 19.42 0.18
N ILE A 173 -0.46 19.62 0.35
CA ILE A 173 0.14 19.92 1.66
C ILE A 173 -0.46 21.20 2.23
N ASN A 174 -0.50 22.28 1.44
CA ASN A 174 -1.10 23.56 1.87
C ASN A 174 -2.60 23.42 2.21
N ARG A 175 -3.33 22.58 1.48
CA ARG A 175 -4.73 22.28 1.79
C ARG A 175 -4.89 21.62 3.16
N VAL A 176 -4.02 20.69 3.51
CA VAL A 176 -4.03 20.05 4.84
C VAL A 176 -3.69 21.06 5.93
N LEU A 177 -2.64 21.87 5.74
CA LEU A 177 -2.25 22.92 6.68
C LEU A 177 -3.36 23.96 6.88
N GLY A 178 -4.08 24.32 5.81
CA GLY A 178 -5.19 25.28 5.86
C GLY A 178 -6.48 24.75 6.45
N ALA A 179 -6.61 23.44 6.72
CA ALA A 179 -7.82 22.85 7.27
C ALA A 179 -8.10 23.23 8.73
N GLY A 180 -7.10 23.74 9.46
CA GLY A 180 -7.23 24.24 10.84
C GLY A 180 -7.55 23.18 11.92
N SER A 181 -7.72 21.91 11.50
CA SER A 181 -8.12 20.80 12.38
C SER A 181 -7.04 19.74 12.56
N VAL A 182 -5.83 19.99 12.05
CA VAL A 182 -4.71 19.05 12.16
C VAL A 182 -3.91 19.26 13.45
N SER A 183 -3.38 18.17 13.98
CA SER A 183 -2.55 18.17 15.18
C SER A 183 -1.27 19.00 15.01
N LYS A 184 -0.66 19.37 16.14
CA LYS A 184 0.63 20.06 16.16
C LYS A 184 1.71 19.25 15.44
N ASP A 185 1.76 17.92 15.66
CA ASP A 185 2.75 17.02 15.07
C ASP A 185 2.64 17.00 13.54
N THR A 186 1.42 16.86 13.01
CA THR A 186 1.16 16.89 11.56
C THR A 186 1.45 18.26 10.96
N THR A 187 1.09 19.34 11.66
CA THR A 187 1.40 20.72 11.23
C THR A 187 2.90 20.94 11.12
N GLU A 188 3.67 20.53 12.15
CA GLU A 188 5.14 20.66 12.16
C GLU A 188 5.78 19.88 11.00
N MET A 189 5.38 18.61 10.83
CA MET A 189 5.89 17.76 9.73
C MET A 189 5.64 18.38 8.36
N LEU A 190 4.42 18.83 8.08
CA LEU A 190 4.07 19.40 6.78
C LEU A 190 4.72 20.76 6.55
N THR A 191 4.81 21.62 7.57
CA THR A 191 5.47 22.94 7.50
C THR A 191 6.95 22.78 7.15
N ARG A 192 7.64 21.82 7.78
CA ARG A 192 9.04 21.51 7.47
C ARG A 192 9.26 21.06 6.03
N LEU A 193 8.28 20.40 5.41
CA LEU A 193 8.39 19.90 4.04
C LEU A 193 8.28 21.02 3.00
N VAL A 194 7.51 22.08 3.26
CA VAL A 194 7.25 23.16 2.28
C VAL A 194 8.18 24.36 2.42
N ASN A 195 8.87 24.47 3.54
CA ASN A 195 9.98 25.41 3.76
C ASN A 195 11.28 24.81 3.24
#